data_46331f507823968b95bd0bb2c02bb77a
#
_entry.id   46331f507823968b95bd0bb2c02bb77a
#
_cell.length_a   1.000
_cell.length_b   1.000
_cell.length_c   1.000
_cell.angle_alpha   90.00
_cell.angle_beta   90.00
_cell.angle_gamma   90.00
#
_symmetry.space_group_name_H-M   'P 1'
#
loop_
_entity.id
_entity.type
_entity.pdbx_description
1 polymer ?
#
loop_
_entity_poly.entity_id
_entity_poly.type
_entity_poly.pdbx_seq_one_letter_code
_entity_poly.pdbx_strand_id
1 'polypeptide(L)'
;MDYKRAYGYEKSIYEYYVVGVVAFHGDDVVNGSCYGRLTGSQENVYLYTLFEKKGTMKTAIKLVLVYFVMQILAALLAMLFAMLYSYAVSGTIDGANTIALAPSMLLGFVGMGGYLWKKGYLKDDGKMWSPVSVPYLGWSIIIGFATIFLIDFVMSKLSFLPDWLGNTFDLLQSGWLGILCISVLGPILEEMLFRGAITKVLLRKYNPVKAIILSALIFGIFHINPAQVVGATLSGILFAWLYYKTGSLVPGILIHILNNGLSVFLSLHYPDVEYTSDLLGEPAYWICLAGAVVLFAVSYRVMNSYRLPD
;
A
#
# COMPACT_ATOMS: atom_id res chain seq x y z
N MET A 1 -5.15 18.63 16.23
CA MET A 1 -6.19 17.73 16.76
C MET A 1 -5.46 16.63 17.51
N ASP A 2 -5.76 16.49 18.77
CA ASP A 2 -4.93 15.69 19.67
C ASP A 2 -5.11 14.20 19.36
N TYR A 3 -4.03 13.48 19.06
CA TYR A 3 -3.95 12.04 18.83
C TYR A 3 -4.72 11.21 19.89
N LYS A 4 -4.78 11.73 21.11
CA LYS A 4 -5.54 11.15 22.23
C LYS A 4 -7.06 11.15 22.03
N ARG A 5 -7.60 12.00 21.14
CA ARG A 5 -9.05 12.05 20.86
C ARG A 5 -9.48 11.12 19.74
N ALA A 6 -8.61 10.84 18.78
CA ALA A 6 -8.88 9.88 17.69
C ALA A 6 -8.71 8.42 18.13
N TYR A 7 -7.90 8.20 19.17
CA TYR A 7 -7.61 6.88 19.74
C TYR A 7 -7.76 6.90 21.27
N GLY A 8 -8.87 7.47 21.78
CA GLY A 8 -9.18 7.79 23.17
C GLY A 8 -9.15 6.62 24.19
N TYR A 9 -8.39 5.57 23.91
CA TYR A 9 -8.35 4.33 24.71
C TYR A 9 -7.18 4.20 25.70
N GLU A 10 -6.15 5.07 25.65
CA GLU A 10 -4.99 4.86 26.55
C GLU A 10 -5.28 5.07 28.03
N LYS A 11 -6.21 5.95 28.39
CA LYS A 11 -6.56 6.19 29.79
C LYS A 11 -7.60 5.21 30.31
N SER A 12 -8.56 4.79 29.48
CA SER A 12 -9.61 3.86 29.83
C SER A 12 -9.08 2.43 30.02
N ILE A 13 -8.11 1.98 29.22
CA ILE A 13 -7.56 0.62 29.31
C ILE A 13 -6.73 0.42 30.58
N TYR A 14 -5.97 1.43 31.02
CA TYR A 14 -5.25 1.37 32.30
C TYR A 14 -6.21 1.34 33.52
N GLU A 15 -7.30 2.10 33.45
CA GLU A 15 -8.34 2.04 34.50
C GLU A 15 -9.11 0.71 34.48
N TYR A 16 -9.37 0.13 33.30
CA TYR A 16 -10.00 -1.22 33.21
C TYR A 16 -9.07 -2.34 33.70
N TYR A 17 -7.76 -2.22 33.53
CA TYR A 17 -6.80 -3.18 34.09
C TYR A 17 -6.77 -3.11 35.61
N VAL A 18 -6.88 -1.92 36.19
CA VAL A 18 -6.93 -1.75 37.67
C VAL A 18 -8.28 -2.15 38.23
N VAL A 19 -9.39 -1.88 37.54
CA VAL A 19 -10.74 -2.26 37.98
C VAL A 19 -11.01 -3.76 37.77
N GLY A 20 -10.49 -4.38 36.72
CA GLY A 20 -10.62 -5.82 36.46
C GLY A 20 -9.89 -6.67 37.49
N VAL A 21 -8.81 -6.20 38.09
CA VAL A 21 -8.08 -6.89 39.18
C VAL A 21 -8.78 -6.72 40.51
N VAL A 22 -9.59 -5.67 40.72
CA VAL A 22 -10.31 -5.41 41.97
C VAL A 22 -11.69 -6.08 42.01
N ALA A 23 -12.25 -6.51 40.87
CA ALA A 23 -13.57 -7.13 40.80
C ALA A 23 -13.57 -8.66 41.05
N PHE A 24 -12.41 -9.29 41.20
CA PHE A 24 -12.31 -10.71 41.59
C PHE A 24 -11.99 -10.83 43.08
N HIS A 25 -13.01 -10.61 43.92
CA HIS A 25 -13.03 -11.04 45.29
C HIS A 25 -13.93 -12.26 45.41
N GLY A 26 -13.33 -13.44 45.37
CA GLY A 26 -14.03 -14.73 45.52
C GLY A 26 -13.08 -15.89 45.20
N ASP A 27 -12.87 -16.73 46.15
CA ASP A 27 -11.99 -17.85 46.41
C ASP A 27 -11.70 -18.88 45.27
N ASP A 28 -11.32 -18.52 44.10
CA ASP A 28 -10.94 -19.47 43.05
C ASP A 28 -9.62 -19.09 42.33
N VAL A 29 -8.54 -18.99 43.11
CA VAL A 29 -7.16 -18.93 42.53
C VAL A 29 -6.47 -20.24 42.87
N VAL A 30 -6.56 -21.20 41.97
CA VAL A 30 -5.71 -22.39 41.98
C VAL A 30 -4.85 -22.40 40.74
N ASN A 31 -3.55 -22.28 40.90
CA ASN A 31 -2.49 -22.45 39.91
C ASN A 31 -2.40 -21.45 38.71
N GLY A 32 -2.62 -20.16 38.94
CA GLY A 32 -2.20 -19.15 37.96
C GLY A 32 -2.94 -19.11 36.61
N SER A 33 -4.08 -19.80 36.48
CA SER A 33 -4.93 -19.85 35.30
C SER A 33 -6.37 -19.49 35.65
N CYS A 34 -6.81 -18.29 35.30
CA CYS A 34 -8.22 -17.90 35.40
C CYS A 34 -9.01 -18.53 34.25
N TYR A 35 -9.80 -19.57 34.54
CA TYR A 35 -10.82 -20.09 33.62
C TYR A 35 -12.18 -19.45 33.94
N GLY A 36 -12.38 -18.22 33.41
CA GLY A 36 -13.70 -17.59 33.38
C GLY A 36 -14.28 -17.71 31.98
N ARG A 37 -15.55 -18.11 31.83
CA ARG A 37 -16.25 -18.07 30.54
C ARG A 37 -16.46 -16.60 30.19
N LEU A 38 -15.66 -16.07 29.25
CA LEU A 38 -15.78 -14.70 28.77
C LEU A 38 -17.11 -14.55 28.02
N THR A 39 -17.88 -13.51 28.32
CA THR A 39 -19.04 -13.11 27.52
C THR A 39 -18.55 -12.56 26.19
N GLY A 40 -19.32 -12.62 25.07
CA GLY A 40 -18.89 -12.28 23.73
C GLY A 40 -18.22 -10.90 23.58
N SER A 41 -18.57 -9.93 24.47
CA SER A 41 -17.89 -8.62 24.52
C SER A 41 -16.47 -8.71 25.08
N GLN A 42 -16.21 -9.60 26.03
CA GLN A 42 -14.89 -9.82 26.62
C GLN A 42 -13.98 -10.65 25.71
N GLU A 43 -14.53 -11.59 24.94
CA GLU A 43 -13.77 -12.31 23.91
C GLU A 43 -13.27 -11.36 22.81
N ASN A 44 -14.11 -10.41 22.41
CA ASN A 44 -13.71 -9.41 21.42
C ASN A 44 -12.59 -8.49 21.95
N VAL A 45 -12.65 -8.07 23.20
CA VAL A 45 -11.59 -7.29 23.86
C VAL A 45 -10.32 -8.12 24.00
N TYR A 46 -10.41 -9.38 24.39
CA TYR A 46 -9.27 -10.28 24.54
C TYR A 46 -8.60 -10.60 23.18
N LEU A 47 -9.40 -10.87 22.15
CA LEU A 47 -8.90 -11.02 20.79
C LEU A 47 -8.27 -9.74 20.28
N TYR A 48 -8.86 -8.58 20.56
CA TYR A 48 -8.32 -7.27 20.18
C TYR A 48 -6.95 -7.04 20.85
N THR A 49 -6.81 -7.30 22.14
CA THR A 49 -5.52 -7.17 22.86
C THR A 49 -4.48 -8.19 22.44
N LEU A 50 -4.87 -9.41 22.05
CA LEU A 50 -3.95 -10.39 21.46
C LEU A 50 -3.44 -9.97 20.09
N PHE A 51 -4.28 -9.33 19.27
CA PHE A 51 -3.87 -8.72 18.01
C PHE A 51 -3.03 -7.45 18.21
N GLU A 52 -3.31 -6.67 19.25
CA GLU A 52 -2.58 -5.44 19.59
C GLU A 52 -1.12 -5.70 19.95
N LYS A 53 -0.82 -6.82 20.65
CA LYS A 53 0.58 -7.20 20.99
C LYS A 53 1.46 -7.59 19.80
N LYS A 54 0.92 -7.77 18.58
CA LYS A 54 1.67 -8.20 17.39
C LYS A 54 2.04 -7.12 16.38
N GLY A 55 1.70 -5.84 16.64
CA GLY A 55 2.06 -4.73 15.75
C GLY A 55 3.51 -4.29 15.93
N THR A 56 4.47 -4.89 15.21
CA THR A 56 5.88 -4.55 15.31
C THR A 56 6.50 -4.35 13.93
N MET A 57 7.65 -3.67 13.85
CA MET A 57 8.49 -3.62 12.64
C MET A 57 8.74 -5.04 12.09
N LYS A 58 8.92 -6.04 12.98
CA LYS A 58 9.06 -7.45 12.59
C LYS A 58 7.86 -7.94 11.78
N THR A 59 6.64 -7.51 12.12
CA THR A 59 5.43 -7.87 11.36
C THR A 59 5.43 -7.22 9.98
N ALA A 60 5.83 -5.96 9.86
CA ALA A 60 5.95 -5.28 8.57
C ALA A 60 6.95 -5.99 7.64
N ILE A 61 8.16 -6.26 8.14
CA ILE A 61 9.20 -7.00 7.40
C ILE A 61 8.71 -8.40 7.02
N LYS A 62 8.07 -9.12 7.96
CA LYS A 62 7.49 -10.44 7.67
C LYS A 62 6.50 -10.40 6.52
N LEU A 63 5.62 -9.39 6.46
CA LEU A 63 4.62 -9.26 5.39
C LEU A 63 5.29 -9.05 4.02
N VAL A 64 6.34 -8.24 3.95
CA VAL A 64 7.15 -8.07 2.74
C VAL A 64 7.81 -9.38 2.32
N LEU A 65 8.42 -10.11 3.26
CA LEU A 65 9.03 -11.41 2.96
C LEU A 65 7.99 -12.44 2.50
N VAL A 66 6.82 -12.48 3.10
CA VAL A 66 5.73 -13.36 2.66
C VAL A 66 5.30 -13.02 1.24
N TYR A 67 5.21 -11.72 0.90
CA TYR A 67 4.90 -11.31 -0.47
C TYR A 67 5.94 -11.86 -1.47
N PHE A 68 7.24 -11.69 -1.21
CA PHE A 68 8.28 -12.21 -2.10
C PHE A 68 8.22 -13.74 -2.24
N VAL A 69 7.98 -14.45 -1.15
CA VAL A 69 7.79 -15.91 -1.20
C VAL A 69 6.59 -16.28 -2.08
N MET A 70 5.46 -15.58 -1.93
CA MET A 70 4.27 -15.82 -2.76
C MET A 70 4.55 -15.53 -4.24
N GLN A 71 5.29 -14.45 -4.56
CA GLN A 71 5.67 -14.13 -5.94
C GLN A 71 6.61 -15.17 -6.54
N ILE A 72 7.59 -15.66 -5.79
CA ILE A 72 8.50 -16.72 -6.25
C ILE A 72 7.72 -18.03 -6.53
N LEU A 73 6.83 -18.44 -5.61
CA LEU A 73 6.01 -19.63 -5.81
C LEU A 73 5.08 -19.49 -7.01
N ALA A 74 4.48 -18.31 -7.18
CA ALA A 74 3.62 -17.99 -8.32
C ALA A 74 4.41 -18.02 -9.64
N ALA A 75 5.63 -17.47 -9.65
CA ALA A 75 6.51 -17.48 -10.82
C ALA A 75 6.92 -18.90 -11.22
N LEU A 76 7.30 -19.74 -10.25
CA LEU A 76 7.65 -21.13 -10.50
C LEU A 76 6.47 -21.92 -11.08
N LEU A 77 5.27 -21.72 -10.54
CA LEU A 77 4.05 -22.37 -11.01
C LEU A 77 3.67 -21.90 -12.41
N ALA A 78 3.65 -20.58 -12.65
CA ALA A 78 3.34 -20.03 -13.97
C ALA A 78 4.36 -20.47 -15.02
N MET A 79 5.66 -20.50 -14.66
CA MET A 79 6.72 -20.97 -15.56
C MET A 79 6.53 -22.44 -15.95
N LEU A 80 6.19 -23.31 -14.98
CA LEU A 80 5.91 -24.71 -15.26
C LEU A 80 4.78 -24.85 -16.27
N PHE A 81 3.65 -24.17 -16.09
CA PHE A 81 2.54 -24.21 -17.02
C PHE A 81 2.88 -23.61 -18.38
N ALA A 82 3.64 -22.52 -18.42
CA ALA A 82 4.07 -21.89 -19.67
C ALA A 82 5.03 -22.80 -20.46
N MET A 83 5.95 -23.50 -19.80
CA MET A 83 6.83 -24.48 -20.44
C MET A 83 6.05 -25.66 -21.02
N LEU A 84 5.09 -26.22 -20.27
CA LEU A 84 4.23 -27.30 -20.74
C LEU A 84 3.40 -26.87 -21.94
N TYR A 85 2.83 -25.65 -21.88
CA TYR A 85 2.06 -25.08 -22.99
C TYR A 85 2.94 -24.85 -24.23
N SER A 86 4.09 -24.19 -24.09
CA SER A 86 5.02 -23.92 -25.20
C SER A 86 5.45 -25.24 -25.85
N TYR A 87 5.85 -26.24 -25.05
CA TYR A 87 6.25 -27.52 -25.58
C TYR A 87 5.11 -28.25 -26.33
N ALA A 88 3.90 -28.20 -25.81
CA ALA A 88 2.74 -28.81 -26.44
C ALA A 88 2.36 -28.13 -27.77
N VAL A 89 2.60 -26.83 -27.92
CA VAL A 89 2.22 -26.06 -29.12
C VAL A 89 3.32 -26.03 -30.16
N SER A 90 4.58 -25.86 -29.75
CA SER A 90 5.72 -25.62 -30.66
C SER A 90 6.81 -26.69 -30.63
N GLY A 91 6.74 -27.65 -29.71
CA GLY A 91 7.80 -28.64 -29.50
C GLY A 91 9.05 -28.09 -28.79
N THR A 92 9.06 -26.80 -28.41
CA THR A 92 10.16 -26.17 -27.68
C THR A 92 9.62 -25.41 -26.46
N ILE A 93 10.52 -25.04 -25.53
CA ILE A 93 10.15 -24.21 -24.38
C ILE A 93 10.45 -22.71 -24.61
N ASP A 94 10.81 -22.34 -25.85
CA ASP A 94 11.12 -20.96 -26.18
C ASP A 94 9.90 -20.06 -25.98
N GLY A 95 10.14 -18.85 -25.43
CA GLY A 95 9.07 -17.89 -25.12
C GLY A 95 8.25 -18.18 -23.86
N ALA A 96 8.49 -19.31 -23.16
CA ALA A 96 7.75 -19.64 -21.94
C ALA A 96 7.87 -18.56 -20.85
N ASN A 97 9.01 -17.89 -20.73
CA ASN A 97 9.23 -16.79 -19.81
C ASN A 97 8.29 -15.59 -20.07
N THR A 98 8.12 -15.20 -21.33
CA THR A 98 7.19 -14.12 -21.71
C THR A 98 5.73 -14.50 -21.41
N ILE A 99 5.34 -15.75 -21.73
CA ILE A 99 4.00 -16.26 -21.43
C ILE A 99 3.74 -16.32 -19.92
N ALA A 100 4.73 -16.70 -19.12
CA ALA A 100 4.60 -16.84 -17.68
C ALA A 100 4.49 -15.50 -16.94
N LEU A 101 5.01 -14.42 -17.49
CA LEU A 101 5.26 -13.17 -16.76
C LEU A 101 4.00 -12.56 -16.14
N ALA A 102 2.99 -12.21 -16.92
CA ALA A 102 1.74 -11.64 -16.43
C ALA A 102 0.91 -12.62 -15.57
N PRO A 103 0.76 -13.91 -15.95
CA PRO A 103 0.13 -14.91 -15.08
C PRO A 103 0.83 -15.08 -13.73
N SER A 104 2.16 -15.01 -13.66
CA SER A 104 2.90 -15.11 -12.39
C SER A 104 2.56 -13.96 -11.45
N MET A 105 2.47 -12.73 -11.96
CA MET A 105 2.03 -11.57 -11.18
C MET A 105 0.62 -11.76 -10.63
N LEU A 106 -0.32 -12.15 -11.49
CA LEU A 106 -1.72 -12.37 -11.09
C LEU A 106 -1.84 -13.43 -10.00
N LEU A 107 -1.17 -14.57 -10.16
CA LEU A 107 -1.16 -15.65 -9.16
C LEU A 107 -0.56 -15.17 -7.83
N GLY A 108 0.53 -14.42 -7.88
CA GLY A 108 1.15 -13.84 -6.69
C GLY A 108 0.22 -12.84 -5.97
N PHE A 109 -0.52 -12.03 -6.74
CA PHE A 109 -1.51 -11.09 -6.20
C PHE A 109 -2.67 -11.83 -5.52
N VAL A 110 -3.21 -12.87 -6.15
CA VAL A 110 -4.27 -13.70 -5.56
C VAL A 110 -3.78 -14.40 -4.30
N GLY A 111 -2.56 -14.97 -4.34
CA GLY A 111 -1.95 -15.64 -3.20
C GLY A 111 -1.75 -14.72 -2.01
N MET A 112 -1.18 -13.52 -2.25
CA MET A 112 -0.95 -12.54 -1.19
C MET A 112 -2.24 -11.93 -0.66
N GLY A 113 -3.21 -11.59 -1.54
CA GLY A 113 -4.52 -11.11 -1.14
C GLY A 113 -5.26 -12.12 -0.26
N GLY A 114 -5.25 -13.41 -0.66
CA GLY A 114 -5.80 -14.51 0.13
C GLY A 114 -5.10 -14.67 1.50
N TYR A 115 -3.78 -14.52 1.53
CA TYR A 115 -3.03 -14.54 2.79
C TYR A 115 -3.45 -13.40 3.74
N LEU A 116 -3.51 -12.17 3.22
CA LEU A 116 -3.93 -10.99 4.00
C LEU A 116 -5.35 -11.16 4.54
N TRP A 117 -6.26 -11.66 3.70
CA TRP A 117 -7.64 -11.95 4.09
C TRP A 117 -7.70 -13.02 5.19
N LYS A 118 -7.08 -14.18 4.97
CA LYS A 118 -7.09 -15.32 5.91
C LYS A 118 -6.47 -14.95 7.26
N LYS A 119 -5.43 -14.11 7.26
CA LYS A 119 -4.76 -13.66 8.50
C LYS A 119 -5.47 -12.49 9.20
N GLY A 120 -6.55 -11.98 8.62
CA GLY A 120 -7.37 -10.93 9.22
C GLY A 120 -6.79 -9.52 9.12
N TYR A 121 -5.74 -9.30 8.30
CA TYR A 121 -5.19 -7.95 8.11
C TYR A 121 -6.18 -7.00 7.43
N LEU A 122 -7.05 -7.55 6.55
CA LEU A 122 -8.07 -6.81 5.82
C LEU A 122 -9.44 -6.80 6.54
N LYS A 123 -9.53 -7.43 7.70
CA LYS A 123 -10.72 -7.32 8.56
C LYS A 123 -10.68 -5.98 9.25
N ASP A 124 -11.74 -5.23 9.12
CA ASP A 124 -11.90 -3.90 9.68
C ASP A 124 -13.35 -3.68 10.11
N ASP A 125 -13.57 -2.69 10.95
CA ASP A 125 -14.84 -2.13 11.40
C ASP A 125 -15.62 -1.39 10.29
N GLY A 126 -15.30 -1.66 9.01
CA GLY A 126 -15.98 -1.11 7.82
C GLY A 126 -15.34 0.16 7.25
N LYS A 127 -14.35 0.77 7.93
CA LYS A 127 -13.72 2.03 7.47
C LYS A 127 -12.74 1.83 6.30
N MET A 128 -12.03 0.71 6.24
CA MET A 128 -10.95 0.46 5.26
C MET A 128 -11.42 0.59 3.79
N TRP A 129 -12.63 0.15 3.51
CA TRP A 129 -13.23 0.18 2.17
C TRP A 129 -14.31 1.26 2.03
N SER A 130 -14.53 2.08 3.07
CA SER A 130 -15.52 3.14 3.03
C SER A 130 -15.15 4.19 2.00
N PRO A 131 -16.11 4.63 1.17
CA PRO A 131 -15.92 5.79 0.34
C PRO A 131 -15.74 7.02 1.23
N VAL A 132 -14.77 7.85 0.93
CA VAL A 132 -14.66 9.19 1.51
C VAL A 132 -15.64 10.14 0.82
N SER A 133 -15.88 11.30 1.41
CA SER A 133 -16.76 12.29 0.77
C SER A 133 -16.27 12.68 -0.63
N VAL A 134 -17.19 12.95 -1.55
CA VAL A 134 -16.86 13.32 -2.94
C VAL A 134 -15.90 14.52 -3.02
N PRO A 135 -16.07 15.61 -2.24
CA PRO A 135 -15.12 16.71 -2.23
C PRO A 135 -13.72 16.28 -1.75
N TYR A 136 -13.64 15.42 -0.72
CA TYR A 136 -12.35 14.90 -0.25
C TYR A 136 -11.67 14.06 -1.31
N LEU A 137 -12.42 13.22 -2.04
CA LEU A 137 -11.90 12.42 -3.14
C LEU A 137 -11.39 13.31 -4.29
N GLY A 138 -12.13 14.38 -4.63
CA GLY A 138 -11.70 15.37 -5.62
C GLY A 138 -10.36 16.02 -5.23
N TRP A 139 -10.22 16.47 -3.98
CA TRP A 139 -8.94 17.00 -3.50
C TRP A 139 -7.84 15.96 -3.46
N SER A 140 -8.17 14.69 -3.19
CA SER A 140 -7.20 13.58 -3.25
C SER A 140 -6.66 13.39 -4.67
N ILE A 141 -7.49 13.50 -5.68
CA ILE A 141 -7.06 13.43 -7.09
C ILE A 141 -6.16 14.61 -7.44
N ILE A 142 -6.52 15.82 -7.03
CA ILE A 142 -5.72 17.04 -7.31
C ILE A 142 -4.34 16.94 -6.65
N ILE A 143 -4.26 16.56 -5.37
CA ILE A 143 -2.97 16.41 -4.69
C ILE A 143 -2.17 15.25 -5.28
N GLY A 144 -2.85 14.20 -5.76
CA GLY A 144 -2.23 13.07 -6.45
C GLY A 144 -1.53 13.52 -7.72
N PHE A 145 -2.21 14.21 -8.63
CA PHE A 145 -1.61 14.72 -9.86
C PHE A 145 -0.48 15.73 -9.58
N ALA A 146 -0.66 16.62 -8.62
CA ALA A 146 0.40 17.55 -8.22
C ALA A 146 1.63 16.76 -7.72
N THR A 147 1.43 15.72 -6.93
CA THR A 147 2.52 14.88 -6.41
C THR A 147 3.22 14.11 -7.53
N ILE A 148 2.47 13.55 -8.48
CA ILE A 148 3.03 12.84 -9.65
C ILE A 148 3.98 13.79 -10.41
N PHE A 149 3.54 15.00 -10.70
CA PHE A 149 4.36 15.99 -11.41
C PHE A 149 5.60 16.42 -10.62
N LEU A 150 5.47 16.62 -9.30
CA LEU A 150 6.59 16.95 -8.42
C LEU A 150 7.60 15.79 -8.30
N ILE A 151 7.13 14.55 -8.28
CA ILE A 151 7.99 13.36 -8.28
C ILE A 151 8.71 13.23 -9.62
N ASP A 152 8.03 13.44 -10.75
CA ASP A 152 8.64 13.45 -12.08
C ASP A 152 9.80 14.44 -12.15
N PHE A 153 9.61 15.67 -11.62
CA PHE A 153 10.68 16.66 -11.51
C PHE A 153 11.88 16.14 -10.69
N VAL A 154 11.63 15.52 -9.56
CA VAL A 154 12.70 14.94 -8.72
C VAL A 154 13.42 13.82 -9.48
N MET A 155 12.66 12.93 -10.12
CA MET A 155 13.23 11.80 -10.86
C MET A 155 14.03 12.26 -12.08
N SER A 156 13.65 13.33 -12.76
CA SER A 156 14.43 13.91 -13.86
C SER A 156 15.84 14.39 -13.43
N LYS A 157 16.04 14.68 -12.13
CA LYS A 157 17.37 15.01 -11.57
C LYS A 157 18.14 13.76 -11.11
N LEU A 158 17.48 12.61 -11.09
CA LEU A 158 18.02 11.33 -10.66
C LEU A 158 18.09 10.32 -11.83
N SER A 159 18.11 10.79 -13.07
CA SER A 159 18.17 9.97 -14.28
C SER A 159 19.41 9.06 -14.38
N PHE A 160 20.43 9.30 -13.53
CA PHE A 160 21.59 8.42 -13.40
C PHE A 160 21.31 7.11 -12.65
N LEU A 161 20.13 6.97 -12.01
CA LEU A 161 19.77 5.75 -11.32
C LEU A 161 19.47 4.63 -12.32
N PRO A 162 20.05 3.43 -12.15
CA PRO A 162 19.84 2.36 -13.10
C PRO A 162 18.40 1.83 -13.05
N ASP A 163 17.83 1.58 -14.21
CA ASP A 163 16.55 0.87 -14.38
C ASP A 163 16.82 -0.60 -14.72
N TRP A 164 16.69 -1.47 -13.73
CA TRP A 164 16.90 -2.91 -13.88
C TRP A 164 15.69 -3.64 -14.44
N LEU A 165 14.51 -3.02 -14.41
CA LEU A 165 13.24 -3.66 -14.74
C LEU A 165 12.59 -3.11 -16.02
N GLY A 166 13.20 -2.15 -16.72
CA GLY A 166 12.63 -1.54 -17.92
C GLY A 166 12.15 -2.57 -18.93
N ASN A 167 13.05 -3.49 -19.37
CA ASN A 167 12.68 -4.57 -20.31
C ASN A 167 11.53 -5.48 -19.79
N THR A 168 11.43 -5.65 -18.48
CA THR A 168 10.34 -6.45 -17.89
C THR A 168 9.01 -5.71 -17.98
N PHE A 169 9.02 -4.39 -17.76
CA PHE A 169 7.83 -3.56 -17.94
C PHE A 169 7.40 -3.48 -19.41
N ASP A 170 8.32 -3.40 -20.35
CA ASP A 170 8.02 -3.42 -21.78
C ASP A 170 7.32 -4.74 -22.19
N LEU A 171 7.83 -5.88 -21.69
CA LEU A 171 7.19 -7.18 -21.88
C LEU A 171 5.80 -7.25 -21.26
N LEU A 172 5.60 -6.70 -20.08
CA LEU A 172 4.28 -6.64 -19.43
C LEU A 172 3.30 -5.77 -20.21
N GLN A 173 3.78 -4.65 -20.75
CA GLN A 173 2.97 -3.72 -21.54
C GLN A 173 2.63 -4.25 -22.94
N SER A 174 3.29 -5.30 -23.41
CA SER A 174 2.98 -5.94 -24.71
C SER A 174 1.64 -6.70 -24.72
N GLY A 175 1.03 -6.94 -23.53
CA GLY A 175 -0.23 -7.69 -23.41
C GLY A 175 -1.20 -7.07 -22.42
N TRP A 176 -2.51 -7.17 -22.72
CA TRP A 176 -3.57 -6.58 -21.89
C TRP A 176 -3.55 -7.05 -20.42
N LEU A 177 -3.19 -8.32 -20.18
CA LEU A 177 -3.13 -8.86 -18.81
C LEU A 177 -2.00 -8.24 -18.01
N GLY A 178 -0.84 -8.02 -18.65
CA GLY A 178 0.28 -7.33 -18.02
C GLY A 178 -0.08 -5.88 -17.72
N ILE A 179 -0.69 -5.15 -18.67
CA ILE A 179 -1.19 -3.78 -18.45
C ILE A 179 -2.16 -3.75 -17.27
N LEU A 180 -3.13 -4.68 -17.20
CA LEU A 180 -4.07 -4.77 -16.09
C LEU A 180 -3.36 -5.02 -14.75
N CYS A 181 -2.36 -5.91 -14.76
CA CYS A 181 -1.58 -6.22 -13.55
C CYS A 181 -0.80 -5.01 -13.03
N ILE A 182 -0.07 -4.29 -13.89
CA ILE A 182 0.77 -3.17 -13.46
C ILE A 182 -0.02 -1.89 -13.19
N SER A 183 -1.14 -1.65 -13.93
CA SER A 183 -1.91 -0.41 -13.79
C SER A 183 -3.00 -0.47 -12.72
N VAL A 184 -3.58 -1.64 -12.46
CA VAL A 184 -4.78 -1.75 -11.61
C VAL A 184 -4.60 -2.74 -10.47
N LEU A 185 -4.30 -4.01 -10.78
CA LEU A 185 -4.29 -5.07 -9.76
C LEU A 185 -3.11 -4.95 -8.80
N GLY A 186 -1.93 -4.58 -9.30
CA GLY A 186 -0.75 -4.28 -8.49
C GLY A 186 -1.03 -3.15 -7.50
N PRO A 187 -1.42 -1.94 -7.96
CA PRO A 187 -1.83 -0.85 -7.09
C PRO A 187 -2.84 -1.24 -6.01
N ILE A 188 -3.88 -1.99 -6.36
CA ILE A 188 -4.87 -2.45 -5.36
C ILE A 188 -4.23 -3.33 -4.31
N LEU A 189 -3.46 -4.35 -4.72
CA LEU A 189 -2.82 -5.25 -3.78
C LEU A 189 -1.76 -4.54 -2.93
N GLU A 190 -1.00 -3.64 -3.52
CA GLU A 190 0.01 -2.87 -2.81
C GLU A 190 -0.62 -1.97 -1.75
N GLU A 191 -1.72 -1.29 -2.04
CA GLU A 191 -2.43 -0.51 -1.03
C GLU A 191 -3.01 -1.41 0.09
N MET A 192 -3.54 -2.60 -0.25
CA MET A 192 -3.98 -3.57 0.75
C MET A 192 -2.82 -4.03 1.65
N LEU A 193 -1.66 -4.32 1.07
CA LEU A 193 -0.48 -4.76 1.80
C LEU A 193 0.14 -3.62 2.63
N PHE A 194 0.43 -2.48 1.98
CA PHE A 194 1.18 -1.41 2.61
C PHE A 194 0.32 -0.56 3.52
N ARG A 195 -0.89 -0.16 3.12
CA ARG A 195 -1.77 0.71 3.93
C ARG A 195 -2.69 -0.12 4.81
N GLY A 196 -3.35 -1.11 4.22
CA GLY A 196 -4.28 -1.99 4.93
C GLY A 196 -3.61 -2.86 6.00
N ALA A 197 -2.35 -3.26 5.81
CA ALA A 197 -1.63 -4.10 6.77
C ALA A 197 -0.42 -3.39 7.40
N ILE A 198 0.60 -2.99 6.64
CA ILE A 198 1.88 -2.49 7.18
C ILE A 198 1.70 -1.14 7.89
N THR A 199 1.12 -0.12 7.24
CA THR A 199 0.89 1.20 7.85
C THR A 199 0.00 1.08 9.08
N LYS A 200 -1.10 0.30 8.99
CA LYS A 200 -2.01 0.03 10.10
C LYS A 200 -1.28 -0.55 11.32
N VAL A 201 -0.38 -1.51 11.10
CA VAL A 201 0.45 -2.12 12.15
C VAL A 201 1.46 -1.12 12.74
N LEU A 202 2.08 -0.30 11.90
CA LEU A 202 3.06 0.70 12.34
C LEU A 202 2.41 1.83 13.15
N LEU A 203 1.20 2.29 12.75
CA LEU A 203 0.42 3.30 13.45
C LEU A 203 0.01 2.88 14.87
N ARG A 204 -0.12 1.57 15.12
CA ARG A 204 -0.40 1.05 16.48
C ARG A 204 0.79 1.19 17.43
N LYS A 205 2.01 1.31 16.91
CA LYS A 205 3.23 1.32 17.72
C LYS A 205 3.97 2.65 17.70
N TYR A 206 3.94 3.36 16.61
CA TYR A 206 4.70 4.58 16.41
C TYR A 206 3.77 5.79 16.27
N ASN A 207 4.30 6.99 16.54
CA ASN A 207 3.56 8.20 16.21
C ASN A 207 3.31 8.29 14.69
N PRO A 208 2.28 9.03 14.24
CA PRO A 208 1.86 9.04 12.84
C PRO A 208 2.99 9.38 11.86
N VAL A 209 3.81 10.39 12.16
CA VAL A 209 4.90 10.81 11.27
C VAL A 209 5.90 9.68 11.07
N LYS A 210 6.33 9.03 12.16
CA LYS A 210 7.26 7.90 12.10
C LYS A 210 6.66 6.71 11.36
N ALA A 211 5.38 6.39 11.60
CA ALA A 211 4.70 5.29 10.94
C ALA A 211 4.58 5.52 9.42
N ILE A 212 4.22 6.74 9.00
CA ILE A 212 4.13 7.14 7.60
C ILE A 212 5.49 7.01 6.91
N ILE A 213 6.55 7.59 7.50
CA ILE A 213 7.90 7.55 6.92
C ILE A 213 8.40 6.10 6.82
N LEU A 214 8.26 5.29 7.88
CA LEU A 214 8.70 3.91 7.86
C LEU A 214 7.94 3.08 6.82
N SER A 215 6.62 3.26 6.71
CA SER A 215 5.81 2.58 5.69
C SER A 215 6.23 2.98 4.28
N ALA A 216 6.49 4.27 4.04
CA ALA A 216 6.91 4.79 2.75
C ALA A 216 8.31 4.27 2.35
N LEU A 217 9.25 4.23 3.29
CA LEU A 217 10.59 3.67 3.05
C LEU A 217 10.52 2.17 2.72
N ILE A 218 9.70 1.40 3.47
CA ILE A 218 9.51 -0.03 3.18
C ILE A 218 8.88 -0.20 1.80
N PHE A 219 7.91 0.66 1.43
CA PHE A 219 7.26 0.64 0.13
C PHE A 219 8.24 0.96 -1.00
N GLY A 220 9.10 1.97 -0.86
CA GLY A 220 10.12 2.29 -1.85
C GLY A 220 11.13 1.14 -2.03
N ILE A 221 11.71 0.66 -0.94
CA ILE A 221 12.71 -0.43 -0.96
C ILE A 221 12.10 -1.73 -1.54
N PHE A 222 10.81 -1.98 -1.31
CA PHE A 222 10.08 -3.11 -1.87
C PHE A 222 10.16 -3.20 -3.40
N HIS A 223 10.27 -2.09 -4.10
CA HIS A 223 10.36 -2.06 -5.57
C HIS A 223 11.69 -2.60 -6.10
N ILE A 224 12.75 -2.65 -5.27
CA ILE A 224 14.10 -3.16 -5.60
C ILE A 224 14.80 -2.38 -6.73
N ASN A 225 14.06 -1.93 -7.74
CA ASN A 225 14.56 -1.19 -8.89
C ASN A 225 14.98 0.24 -8.51
N PRO A 226 16.28 0.62 -8.57
CA PRO A 226 16.75 1.93 -8.11
C PRO A 226 16.01 3.11 -8.73
N ALA A 227 15.67 3.05 -10.02
CA ALA A 227 14.89 4.08 -10.70
C ALA A 227 13.48 4.27 -10.09
N GLN A 228 12.94 3.29 -9.39
CA GLN A 228 11.61 3.36 -8.78
C GLN A 228 11.65 3.64 -7.27
N VAL A 229 12.72 3.27 -6.57
CA VAL A 229 12.79 3.36 -5.09
C VAL A 229 12.46 4.76 -4.57
N VAL A 230 13.02 5.80 -5.17
CA VAL A 230 12.82 7.18 -4.71
C VAL A 230 11.39 7.65 -4.99
N GLY A 231 10.92 7.49 -6.22
CA GLY A 231 9.56 7.87 -6.63
C GLY A 231 8.49 7.14 -5.81
N ALA A 232 8.65 5.83 -5.62
CA ALA A 232 7.76 5.01 -4.80
C ALA A 232 7.79 5.44 -3.32
N THR A 233 8.96 5.80 -2.76
CA THR A 233 9.04 6.32 -1.38
C THR A 233 8.23 7.62 -1.25
N LEU A 234 8.40 8.56 -2.17
CA LEU A 234 7.70 9.84 -2.15
C LEU A 234 6.18 9.66 -2.31
N SER A 235 5.74 8.86 -3.28
CA SER A 235 4.32 8.47 -3.42
C SER A 235 3.81 7.75 -2.17
N GLY A 236 4.64 6.90 -1.60
CA GLY A 236 4.37 6.16 -0.39
C GLY A 236 4.05 7.03 0.83
N ILE A 237 4.69 8.20 0.95
CA ILE A 237 4.39 9.20 1.99
C ILE A 237 2.97 9.73 1.81
N LEU A 238 2.60 10.13 0.59
CA LEU A 238 1.24 10.62 0.29
C LEU A 238 0.18 9.56 0.60
N PHE A 239 0.35 8.35 0.11
CA PHE A 239 -0.63 7.27 0.29
C PHE A 239 -0.78 6.88 1.76
N ALA A 240 0.33 6.78 2.52
CA ALA A 240 0.28 6.50 3.96
C ALA A 240 -0.36 7.65 4.75
N TRP A 241 -0.14 8.90 4.35
CA TRP A 241 -0.79 10.07 4.94
C TRP A 241 -2.31 10.08 4.66
N LEU A 242 -2.73 9.79 3.42
CA LEU A 242 -4.14 9.68 3.07
C LEU A 242 -4.83 8.59 3.90
N TYR A 243 -4.20 7.42 4.02
CA TYR A 243 -4.72 6.35 4.87
C TYR A 243 -4.80 6.76 6.34
N TYR A 244 -3.76 7.40 6.88
CA TYR A 244 -3.77 7.92 8.25
C TYR A 244 -4.92 8.90 8.50
N LYS A 245 -5.19 9.78 7.54
CA LYS A 245 -6.25 10.79 7.64
C LYS A 245 -7.65 10.19 7.54
N THR A 246 -7.86 9.18 6.72
CA THR A 246 -9.19 8.68 6.34
C THR A 246 -9.53 7.32 6.94
N GLY A 247 -8.55 6.51 7.29
CA GLY A 247 -8.72 5.08 7.55
C GLY A 247 -9.11 4.25 6.32
N SER A 248 -9.32 4.89 5.16
CA SER A 248 -9.78 4.27 3.92
C SER A 248 -8.64 4.04 2.93
N LEU A 249 -8.68 2.92 2.22
CA LEU A 249 -7.78 2.61 1.10
C LEU A 249 -8.20 3.31 -0.20
N VAL A 250 -9.46 3.72 -0.32
CA VAL A 250 -10.04 4.20 -1.58
C VAL A 250 -9.27 5.37 -2.19
N PRO A 251 -8.92 6.45 -1.46
CA PRO A 251 -8.14 7.55 -2.05
C PRO A 251 -6.76 7.12 -2.54
N GLY A 252 -6.05 6.30 -1.76
CA GLY A 252 -4.73 5.77 -2.13
C GLY A 252 -4.80 4.89 -3.36
N ILE A 253 -5.72 3.93 -3.41
CA ILE A 253 -5.92 3.03 -4.56
C ILE A 253 -6.22 3.85 -5.82
N LEU A 254 -7.13 4.83 -5.75
CA LEU A 254 -7.48 5.63 -6.92
C LEU A 254 -6.28 6.39 -7.48
N ILE A 255 -5.53 7.10 -6.63
CA ILE A 255 -4.36 7.86 -7.08
C ILE A 255 -3.27 6.93 -7.59
N HIS A 256 -3.08 5.77 -6.97
CA HIS A 256 -2.07 4.80 -7.37
C HIS A 256 -2.40 4.20 -8.74
N ILE A 257 -3.67 3.84 -8.99
CA ILE A 257 -4.14 3.41 -10.31
C ILE A 257 -3.94 4.51 -11.35
N LEU A 258 -4.27 5.76 -11.02
CA LEU A 258 -4.06 6.90 -11.91
C LEU A 258 -2.58 7.11 -12.23
N ASN A 259 -1.69 7.02 -11.23
CA ASN A 259 -0.25 7.13 -11.42
C ASN A 259 0.29 6.05 -12.36
N ASN A 260 0.00 4.78 -12.07
CA ASN A 260 0.52 3.67 -12.87
C ASN A 260 -0.15 3.61 -14.25
N GLY A 261 -1.45 3.89 -14.33
CA GLY A 261 -2.16 3.98 -15.61
C GLY A 261 -1.65 5.11 -16.50
N LEU A 262 -1.34 6.27 -15.93
CA LEU A 262 -0.74 7.39 -16.67
C LEU A 262 0.68 7.02 -17.15
N SER A 263 1.49 6.39 -16.29
CA SER A 263 2.82 5.93 -16.67
C SER A 263 2.78 4.95 -17.86
N VAL A 264 1.89 3.94 -17.80
CA VAL A 264 1.70 3.00 -18.92
C VAL A 264 1.19 3.69 -20.16
N PHE A 265 0.23 4.61 -20.03
CA PHE A 265 -0.28 5.38 -21.15
C PHE A 265 0.82 6.20 -21.85
N LEU A 266 1.66 6.90 -21.08
CA LEU A 266 2.75 7.70 -21.63
C LEU A 266 3.80 6.80 -22.28
N SER A 267 4.20 5.70 -21.63
CA SER A 267 5.17 4.74 -22.20
C SER A 267 4.71 4.16 -23.54
N LEU A 268 3.42 3.84 -23.69
CA LEU A 268 2.88 3.27 -24.95
C LEU A 268 2.68 4.30 -26.06
N HIS A 269 2.37 5.55 -25.73
CA HIS A 269 2.03 6.57 -26.75
C HIS A 269 3.18 7.54 -27.03
N TYR A 270 4.12 7.66 -26.12
CA TYR A 270 5.27 8.57 -26.20
C TYR A 270 6.54 7.84 -25.73
N PRO A 271 6.96 6.77 -26.44
CA PRO A 271 8.09 5.92 -26.01
C PRO A 271 9.44 6.65 -25.91
N ASP A 272 9.58 7.76 -26.65
CA ASP A 272 10.80 8.59 -26.66
C ASP A 272 10.81 9.66 -25.55
N VAL A 273 9.73 9.77 -24.74
CA VAL A 273 9.57 10.75 -23.67
C VAL A 273 9.86 10.08 -22.33
N GLU A 274 10.95 10.47 -21.68
CA GLU A 274 11.31 9.93 -20.39
C GLU A 274 10.69 10.73 -19.24
N TYR A 275 10.66 12.05 -19.36
CA TYR A 275 10.12 12.97 -18.33
C TYR A 275 9.13 13.95 -18.94
N THR A 276 8.27 14.50 -18.07
CA THR A 276 7.28 15.51 -18.48
C THR A 276 7.92 16.76 -19.09
N SER A 277 9.18 17.08 -18.73
CA SER A 277 9.95 18.15 -19.37
C SER A 277 10.14 17.96 -20.86
N ASP A 278 10.32 16.71 -21.29
CA ASP A 278 10.54 16.36 -22.69
C ASP A 278 9.26 16.48 -23.52
N LEU A 279 8.12 16.28 -22.85
CA LEU A 279 6.78 16.38 -23.46
C LEU A 279 6.32 17.84 -23.62
N LEU A 280 6.50 18.66 -22.56
CA LEU A 280 5.91 19.99 -22.50
C LEU A 280 6.81 21.07 -23.11
N GLY A 281 8.12 20.89 -23.05
CA GLY A 281 9.08 21.92 -23.39
C GLY A 281 9.07 23.14 -22.44
N GLU A 282 10.05 24.00 -22.56
CA GLU A 282 10.11 25.27 -21.83
C GLU A 282 9.38 26.38 -22.61
N PRO A 283 8.63 27.33 -22.00
CA PRO A 283 8.45 27.56 -20.55
C PRO A 283 7.25 26.81 -19.91
N ALA A 284 6.46 26.05 -20.71
CA ALA A 284 5.24 25.41 -20.24
C ALA A 284 5.52 24.48 -19.03
N TYR A 285 6.62 23.73 -19.08
CA TYR A 285 7.03 22.88 -17.99
C TYR A 285 7.17 23.61 -16.64
N TRP A 286 7.86 24.78 -16.63
CA TRP A 286 8.05 25.55 -15.41
C TRP A 286 6.77 26.16 -14.87
N ILE A 287 5.84 26.56 -15.75
CA ILE A 287 4.52 27.03 -15.36
C ILE A 287 3.73 25.88 -14.70
N CYS A 288 3.74 24.69 -15.29
CA CYS A 288 3.10 23.51 -14.73
C CYS A 288 3.72 23.10 -13.40
N LEU A 289 5.04 23.15 -13.27
CA LEU A 289 5.74 22.84 -12.02
C LEU A 289 5.35 23.81 -10.88
N ALA A 290 5.34 25.11 -11.18
CA ALA A 290 4.88 26.10 -10.21
C ALA A 290 3.40 25.88 -9.83
N GLY A 291 2.55 25.58 -10.81
CA GLY A 291 1.16 25.21 -10.60
C GLY A 291 1.01 23.97 -9.70
N ALA A 292 1.81 22.94 -9.93
CA ALA A 292 1.82 21.72 -9.12
C ALA A 292 2.20 22.02 -7.65
N VAL A 293 3.20 22.86 -7.40
CA VAL A 293 3.55 23.30 -6.02
C VAL A 293 2.38 23.99 -5.33
N VAL A 294 1.72 24.93 -6.03
CA VAL A 294 0.56 25.66 -5.51
C VAL A 294 -0.61 24.70 -5.24
N LEU A 295 -0.94 23.83 -6.19
CA LEU A 295 -2.02 22.86 -6.06
C LEU A 295 -1.76 21.88 -4.91
N PHE A 296 -0.52 21.40 -4.77
CA PHE A 296 -0.13 20.54 -3.65
C PHE A 296 -0.36 21.27 -2.31
N ALA A 297 0.15 22.50 -2.18
CA ALA A 297 0.03 23.27 -0.92
C ALA A 297 -1.42 23.59 -0.57
N VAL A 298 -2.24 23.99 -1.56
CA VAL A 298 -3.66 24.28 -1.37
C VAL A 298 -4.42 23.01 -0.98
N SER A 299 -4.25 21.94 -1.75
CA SER A 299 -4.91 20.66 -1.47
C SER A 299 -4.55 20.12 -0.09
N TYR A 300 -3.27 20.15 0.28
CA TYR A 300 -2.82 19.73 1.59
C TYR A 300 -3.49 20.53 2.71
N ARG A 301 -3.55 21.86 2.59
CA ARG A 301 -4.22 22.74 3.59
C ARG A 301 -5.70 22.41 3.69
N VAL A 302 -6.39 22.33 2.55
CA VAL A 302 -7.83 22.03 2.51
C VAL A 302 -8.09 20.66 3.12
N MET A 303 -7.39 19.61 2.68
CA MET A 303 -7.59 18.25 3.17
C MET A 303 -7.22 18.10 4.64
N ASN A 304 -6.24 18.85 5.13
CA ASN A 304 -5.87 18.80 6.54
C ASN A 304 -6.90 19.49 7.45
N SER A 305 -7.71 20.43 6.92
CA SER A 305 -8.80 21.09 7.64
C SER A 305 -10.09 20.28 7.67
N TYR A 306 -10.25 19.27 6.78
CA TYR A 306 -11.41 18.40 6.80
C TYR A 306 -11.48 17.62 8.11
N ARG A 307 -12.60 17.76 8.81
CA ARG A 307 -12.99 16.84 9.87
C ARG A 307 -13.70 15.67 9.17
N LEU A 308 -13.05 14.52 9.16
CA LEU A 308 -13.72 13.30 8.72
C LEU A 308 -14.74 12.91 9.79
N PRO A 309 -15.93 12.40 9.41
CA PRO A 309 -16.88 11.88 10.37
C PRO A 309 -16.24 10.78 11.21
N ASP A 310 -16.53 10.78 12.52
CA ASP A 310 -16.08 9.80 13.50
C ASP A 310 -16.51 8.38 13.14
#